data_ca8ad7dcb6377f7ead19b8d61a9b6b6a
#
_entry.id   ca8ad7dcb6377f7ead19b8d61a9b6b6a
#
_cell.length_a   1.000
_cell.length_b   1.000
_cell.length_c   1.000
_cell.angle_alpha   90.00
_cell.angle_beta   90.00
_cell.angle_gamma   90.00
#
_symmetry.space_group_name_H-M   'P 1'
#
loop_
_entity.id
_entity.type
_entity.pdbx_description
1 polymer ?
#
loop_
_entity_poly.entity_id
_entity_poly.type
_entity_poly.pdbx_seq_one_letter_code
_entity_poly.pdbx_strand_id
1 'polypeptide(L)'
;MHFTSFLQNGVLTIALNGEIAHHRARGYIEKIGAKIDTYTPDECVLDFSEVTFTDSSGIAVVINSMRRMAQIEGKLSMTGLGEQPMRVFRASGIDKLVQIREVV
;
A
#
# COMPACT_ATOMS: atom_id res chain seq x y z
N MET A 1 -5.21 15.23 -1.83
CA MET A 1 -4.75 13.82 -1.79
C MET A 1 -5.35 13.08 -2.96
N HIS A 2 -4.49 12.61 -3.83
CA HIS A 2 -4.92 11.84 -5.00
C HIS A 2 -4.49 10.39 -4.83
N PHE A 3 -5.38 9.50 -5.18
CA PHE A 3 -4.95 8.15 -5.45
C PHE A 3 -5.84 7.58 -6.55
N THR A 4 -5.24 6.76 -7.37
CA THR A 4 -5.95 6.10 -8.46
C THR A 4 -5.93 4.60 -8.22
N SER A 5 -6.92 3.92 -8.74
CA SER A 5 -6.98 2.48 -8.60
C SER A 5 -7.57 1.86 -9.85
N PHE A 6 -7.17 0.65 -10.13
CA PHE A 6 -7.82 -0.15 -11.17
C PHE A 6 -7.79 -1.62 -10.78
N LEU A 7 -8.79 -2.33 -11.25
CA LEU A 7 -8.94 -3.76 -10.99
C LEU A 7 -8.82 -4.51 -12.31
N GLN A 8 -7.94 -5.50 -12.37
CA GLN A 8 -7.76 -6.32 -13.56
C GLN A 8 -7.39 -7.73 -13.15
N ASN A 9 -8.13 -8.71 -13.63
CA ASN A 9 -7.87 -10.13 -13.37
C ASN A 9 -7.70 -10.46 -11.88
N GLY A 10 -8.57 -9.87 -11.04
CA GLY A 10 -8.52 -10.09 -9.60
C GLY A 10 -7.44 -9.34 -8.85
N VAL A 11 -6.65 -8.51 -9.54
CA VAL A 11 -5.61 -7.69 -8.93
C VAL A 11 -6.04 -6.25 -8.87
N LEU A 12 -6.13 -5.71 -7.66
CA LEU A 12 -6.45 -4.30 -7.43
C LEU A 12 -5.13 -3.55 -7.21
N THR A 13 -4.81 -2.64 -8.13
CA THR A 13 -3.64 -1.79 -8.00
C THR A 13 -4.07 -0.42 -7.54
N ILE A 14 -3.46 0.07 -6.46
CA ILE A 14 -3.74 1.38 -5.90
C ILE A 14 -2.45 2.19 -5.93
N ALA A 15 -2.47 3.29 -6.66
CA ALA A 15 -1.32 4.19 -6.76
C ALA A 15 -1.47 5.31 -5.73
N LEU A 16 -0.50 5.41 -4.85
CA LEU A 16 -0.40 6.47 -3.86
C LEU A 16 0.53 7.54 -4.39
N ASN A 17 0.47 8.75 -3.84
CA ASN A 17 1.35 9.81 -4.31
C ASN A 17 1.69 10.81 -3.20
N GLY A 18 2.74 11.60 -3.45
CA GLY A 18 3.17 12.66 -2.56
C GLY A 18 3.76 12.13 -1.26
N GLU A 19 3.56 12.88 -0.20
CA GLU A 19 4.07 12.50 1.11
C GLU A 19 3.01 11.69 1.87
N ILE A 20 3.41 10.58 2.45
CA ILE A 20 2.56 9.81 3.35
C ILE A 20 2.97 10.17 4.76
N ALA A 21 2.37 11.22 5.28
CA ALA A 21 2.65 11.72 6.61
C ALA A 21 1.44 11.50 7.51
N HIS A 22 1.63 11.72 8.80
CA HIS A 22 0.63 11.44 9.83
C HIS A 22 -0.77 11.98 9.48
N HIS A 23 -0.85 13.22 9.01
CA HIS A 23 -2.15 13.84 8.73
C HIS A 23 -2.87 13.26 7.51
N ARG A 24 -2.18 12.52 6.66
CA ARG A 24 -2.75 11.91 5.45
C ARG A 24 -3.00 10.42 5.58
N ALA A 25 -2.34 9.77 6.54
CA ALA A 25 -2.36 8.32 6.66
C ALA A 25 -3.78 7.79 6.87
N ARG A 26 -4.57 8.45 7.71
CA ARG A 26 -5.94 8.01 7.99
C ARG A 26 -6.80 8.00 6.74
N GLY A 27 -6.66 9.02 5.90
CA GLY A 27 -7.39 9.08 4.63
C GLY A 27 -7.03 7.92 3.72
N TYR A 28 -5.75 7.57 3.63
CA TYR A 28 -5.32 6.43 2.84
C TYR A 28 -5.87 5.13 3.41
N ILE A 29 -5.80 4.95 4.73
CA ILE A 29 -6.33 3.74 5.37
C ILE A 29 -7.81 3.55 5.04
N GLU A 30 -8.61 4.61 5.15
CA GLU A 30 -10.04 4.56 4.87
C GLU A 30 -10.32 4.27 3.40
N LYS A 31 -9.62 4.95 2.49
CA LYS A 31 -9.86 4.80 1.06
C LYS A 31 -9.40 3.45 0.53
N ILE A 32 -8.24 2.99 0.96
CA ILE A 32 -7.74 1.68 0.56
C ILE A 32 -8.67 0.60 1.09
N GLY A 33 -9.05 0.70 2.36
CA GLY A 33 -9.97 -0.25 2.97
C GLY A 33 -11.30 -0.33 2.25
N ALA A 34 -11.86 0.81 1.86
CA ALA A 34 -13.12 0.86 1.12
C ALA A 34 -13.01 0.17 -0.23
N LYS A 35 -11.89 0.35 -0.94
CA LYS A 35 -11.67 -0.31 -2.22
C LYS A 35 -11.53 -1.82 -2.07
N ILE A 36 -10.80 -2.26 -1.06
CA ILE A 36 -10.65 -3.69 -0.78
C ILE A 36 -12.02 -4.31 -0.45
N ASP A 37 -12.80 -3.64 0.39
CA ASP A 37 -14.12 -4.13 0.77
C ASP A 37 -15.07 -4.20 -0.43
N THR A 38 -14.99 -3.23 -1.33
CA THR A 38 -15.85 -3.16 -2.50
C THR A 38 -15.51 -4.23 -3.53
N TYR A 39 -14.23 -4.41 -3.83
CA TYR A 39 -13.82 -5.28 -4.94
C TYR A 39 -13.38 -6.67 -4.49
N THR A 40 -13.12 -6.88 -3.22
CA THR A 40 -12.65 -8.16 -2.67
C THR A 40 -11.65 -8.85 -3.59
N PRO A 41 -10.52 -8.16 -3.92
CA PRO A 41 -9.58 -8.71 -4.90
C PRO A 41 -8.79 -9.89 -4.33
N ASP A 42 -8.23 -10.69 -5.22
CA ASP A 42 -7.31 -11.78 -4.84
C ASP A 42 -5.97 -11.22 -4.38
N GLU A 43 -5.56 -10.11 -4.97
CA GLU A 43 -4.32 -9.42 -4.60
C GLU A 43 -4.53 -7.92 -4.67
N CYS A 44 -3.94 -7.20 -3.71
CA CYS A 44 -3.86 -5.74 -3.74
C CYS A 44 -2.41 -5.33 -3.87
N VAL A 45 -2.12 -4.48 -4.85
CA VAL A 45 -0.79 -3.93 -5.08
C VAL A 45 -0.82 -2.45 -4.73
N LEU A 46 0.02 -2.04 -3.78
CA LEU A 46 0.21 -0.63 -3.45
C LEU A 46 1.40 -0.11 -4.25
N ASP A 47 1.13 0.81 -5.16
CA ASP A 47 2.14 1.38 -6.04
C ASP A 47 2.64 2.69 -5.44
N PHE A 48 3.91 2.72 -5.08
CA PHE A 48 4.58 3.85 -4.45
C PHE A 48 5.42 4.67 -5.42
N SER A 49 5.27 4.46 -6.72
CA SER A 49 6.10 5.13 -7.73
C SER A 49 6.06 6.66 -7.62
N GLU A 50 4.92 7.20 -7.22
CA GLU A 50 4.72 8.65 -7.08
C GLU A 50 4.83 9.12 -5.63
N VAL A 51 5.23 8.25 -4.71
CA VAL A 51 5.42 8.62 -3.31
C VAL A 51 6.83 9.18 -3.15
N THR A 52 6.91 10.42 -2.64
CA THR A 52 8.19 11.12 -2.47
C THR A 52 8.78 10.91 -1.08
N PHE A 53 7.94 10.64 -0.09
CA PHE A 53 8.37 10.52 1.29
C PHE A 53 7.32 9.77 2.10
N THR A 54 7.76 8.98 3.08
CA THR A 54 6.87 8.44 4.10
C THR A 54 7.53 8.53 5.46
N ASP A 55 6.71 8.87 6.48
CA ASP A 55 7.13 8.72 7.87
C ASP A 55 6.60 7.37 8.40
N SER A 56 6.68 7.17 9.72
CA SER A 56 6.21 5.92 10.32
C SER A 56 4.71 5.68 10.12
N SER A 57 3.95 6.72 9.78
CA SER A 57 2.52 6.56 9.49
C SER A 57 2.27 5.70 8.26
N GLY A 58 3.21 5.67 7.31
CA GLY A 58 3.12 4.79 6.15
C GLY A 58 3.11 3.32 6.53
N ILE A 59 3.78 2.98 7.63
CA ILE A 59 3.77 1.62 8.16
C ILE A 59 2.35 1.22 8.56
N ALA A 60 1.62 2.13 9.22
CA ALA A 60 0.23 1.88 9.60
C ALA A 60 -0.67 1.67 8.39
N VAL A 61 -0.45 2.43 7.33
CA VAL A 61 -1.20 2.27 6.07
C VAL A 61 -1.01 0.87 5.51
N VAL A 62 0.24 0.40 5.45
CA VAL A 62 0.56 -0.91 4.89
C VAL A 62 0.02 -2.03 5.80
N ILE A 63 0.22 -1.92 7.11
CA ILE A 63 -0.27 -2.95 8.03
C ILE A 63 -1.79 -3.06 7.98
N ASN A 64 -2.49 -1.93 7.94
CA ASN A 64 -3.95 -1.94 7.86
C ASN A 64 -4.42 -2.60 6.57
N SER A 65 -3.76 -2.29 5.45
CA SER A 65 -4.07 -2.90 4.16
C SER A 65 -3.81 -4.41 4.18
N MET A 66 -2.72 -4.83 4.83
CA MET A 66 -2.38 -6.24 4.97
C MET A 66 -3.47 -6.99 5.76
N ARG A 67 -3.93 -6.40 6.86
CA ARG A 67 -4.98 -7.01 7.67
C ARG A 67 -6.29 -7.14 6.90
N ARG A 68 -6.65 -6.10 6.15
CA ARG A 68 -7.86 -6.13 5.32
C ARG A 68 -7.79 -7.24 4.28
N MET A 69 -6.65 -7.37 3.60
CA MET A 69 -6.47 -8.42 2.61
C MET A 69 -6.47 -9.80 3.25
N ALA A 70 -5.90 -9.95 4.44
CA ALA A 70 -5.91 -11.22 5.15
C ALA A 70 -7.33 -11.68 5.49
N GLN A 71 -8.24 -10.74 5.79
CA GLN A 71 -9.62 -11.07 6.11
C GLN A 71 -10.37 -11.70 4.94
N ILE A 72 -9.93 -11.43 3.72
CA ILE A 72 -10.52 -12.01 2.51
C ILE A 72 -9.59 -13.04 1.86
N GLU A 73 -8.60 -13.51 2.62
CA GLU A 73 -7.65 -14.52 2.19
C GLU A 73 -6.86 -14.12 0.93
N GLY A 74 -6.63 -12.82 0.78
CA GLY A 74 -5.89 -12.27 -0.34
C GLY A 74 -4.47 -11.90 0.02
N LYS A 75 -3.72 -11.47 -0.97
CA LYS A 75 -2.32 -11.07 -0.82
C LYS A 75 -2.17 -9.57 -0.95
N LEU A 76 -1.19 -9.01 -0.22
CA LEU A 76 -0.78 -7.63 -0.38
C LEU A 76 0.66 -7.61 -0.88
N SER A 77 0.92 -6.76 -1.86
CA SER A 77 2.29 -6.49 -2.31
C SER A 77 2.47 -5.00 -2.51
N MET A 78 3.73 -4.58 -2.58
CA MET A 78 4.10 -3.19 -2.82
C MET A 78 5.07 -3.14 -3.98
N THR A 79 5.03 -2.06 -4.75
CA THR A 79 5.92 -1.85 -5.88
C THR A 79 6.29 -0.37 -5.99
N GLY A 80 7.35 -0.09 -6.73
CA GLY A 80 7.74 1.27 -7.05
C GLY A 80 8.34 2.05 -5.90
N LEU A 81 8.82 1.39 -4.85
CA LEU A 81 9.37 2.06 -3.69
C LEU A 81 10.68 2.78 -4.03
N GLY A 82 10.70 4.09 -3.78
CA GLY A 82 11.93 4.86 -3.85
C GLY A 82 12.84 4.55 -2.66
N GLU A 83 13.98 5.20 -2.63
CA GLU A 83 15.01 4.93 -1.63
C GLU A 83 14.53 5.20 -0.20
N GLN A 84 13.87 6.34 0.02
CA GLN A 84 13.45 6.73 1.36
C GLN A 84 12.31 5.85 1.88
N PRO A 85 11.21 5.63 1.13
CA PRO A 85 10.20 4.68 1.59
C PRO A 85 10.74 3.27 1.82
N MET A 86 11.62 2.79 0.95
CA MET A 86 12.23 1.47 1.13
C MET A 86 12.99 1.39 2.44
N ARG A 87 13.73 2.43 2.78
CA ARG A 87 14.50 2.47 4.03
C ARG A 87 13.59 2.40 5.25
N VAL A 88 12.46 3.11 5.22
CA VAL A 88 11.48 3.09 6.31
C VAL A 88 10.88 1.70 6.48
N PHE A 89 10.48 1.07 5.39
CA PHE A 89 9.82 -0.23 5.45
C PHE A 89 10.79 -1.35 5.83
N ARG A 90 12.03 -1.27 5.38
CA ARG A 90 13.07 -2.24 5.82
C ARG A 90 13.37 -2.10 7.30
N ALA A 91 13.49 -0.87 7.79
CA ALA A 91 13.77 -0.64 9.20
C ALA A 91 12.66 -1.16 10.10
N SER A 92 11.41 -1.13 9.64
CA SER A 92 10.25 -1.61 10.39
C SER A 92 10.03 -3.12 10.28
N GLY A 93 10.69 -3.78 9.32
CA GLY A 93 10.46 -5.20 9.08
C GLY A 93 9.28 -5.50 8.16
N ILE A 94 8.63 -4.49 7.63
CA ILE A 94 7.48 -4.68 6.72
C ILE A 94 7.86 -5.52 5.49
N ASP A 95 9.08 -5.37 5.01
CA ASP A 95 9.57 -6.13 3.87
C ASP A 95 9.58 -7.64 4.10
N LYS A 96 9.51 -8.08 5.35
CA LYS A 96 9.42 -9.50 5.71
C LYS A 96 7.98 -9.99 5.78
N LEU A 97 7.02 -9.08 5.88
CA LEU A 97 5.61 -9.42 6.02
C LEU A 97 4.83 -9.24 4.72
N VAL A 98 5.26 -8.32 3.88
CA VAL A 98 4.59 -7.96 2.63
C VAL A 98 5.61 -8.07 1.50
N GLN A 99 5.20 -8.70 0.41
CA GLN A 99 6.07 -8.83 -0.74
C GLN A 99 6.32 -7.45 -1.37
N ILE A 100 7.60 -7.13 -1.57
CA ILE A 100 7.99 -5.93 -2.30
C ILE A 100 8.48 -6.38 -3.67
N ARG A 101 7.81 -5.90 -4.71
CA ARG A 101 8.16 -6.21 -6.08
C ARG A 101 8.95 -5.06 -6.67
N GLU A 102 10.03 -5.37 -7.35
CA GLU A 102 10.79 -4.36 -8.06
C GLU A 102 10.13 -4.09 -9.41
N VAL A 103 10.16 -2.82 -9.82
CA VAL A 103 9.73 -2.43 -11.14
C VAL A 103 10.84 -2.78 -12.12
N VAL A 104 10.54 -3.59 -13.10
CA VAL A 104 11.50 -4.01 -14.11
C VAL A 104 11.45 -3.05 -15.29
#